data_033ff08490c84530827f99321d143282
#
_entry.id   033ff08490c84530827f99321d143282
#
_cell.length_a   1.000
_cell.length_b   1.000
_cell.length_c   1.000
_cell.angle_alpha   90.00
_cell.angle_beta   90.00
_cell.angle_gamma   90.00
#
_symmetry.space_group_name_H-M   'P 1'
#
loop_
_entity.id
_entity.type
_entity.pdbx_description
1 polymer ?
#
loop_
_entity_poly.entity_id
_entity_poly.type
_entity_poly.pdbx_seq_one_letter_code
_entity_poly.pdbx_strand_id
1 'polypeptide(L)'
;DLCRKARDAAGRPRLQITAAISPFVPKPFTPFQWEPQISPDEMRARIQYLRDLFRAEKSMKLRWHEPDMSRLEGILSRGDRRLADVVESAYRKGAIFASWVDHFRLDPWLEALSEHGLSEEACTGGRPVFLEEAGDASLAPDMPPCTEDTPEDASGSGEPRRPAPLPWDHLEAGVSRAFLL
;
A
#
# COMPACT_ATOMS: atom_id res chain seq x y z
N ASP A 1 5.08 -20.66 18.63
CA ASP A 1 4.25 -20.55 19.82
C ASP A 1 2.75 -20.48 19.49
N LEU A 2 2.33 -19.68 18.50
CA LEU A 2 0.92 -19.54 18.08
C LEU A 2 0.31 -20.89 17.64
N CYS A 3 1.07 -21.68 16.87
CA CYS A 3 0.63 -22.99 16.39
C CYS A 3 0.41 -23.99 17.52
N ARG A 4 1.27 -23.96 18.52
CA ARG A 4 1.12 -24.80 19.70
C ARG A 4 -0.14 -24.41 20.45
N LYS A 5 -0.33 -23.12 20.73
CA LYS A 5 -1.55 -22.61 21.40
C LYS A 5 -2.81 -22.96 20.63
N ALA A 6 -2.81 -22.86 19.31
CA ALA A 6 -3.97 -23.21 18.48
C ALA A 6 -4.27 -24.72 18.50
N ARG A 7 -3.23 -25.58 18.52
CA ARG A 7 -3.42 -27.04 18.64
C ARG A 7 -3.97 -27.43 19.99
N ASP A 8 -3.43 -26.84 21.05
CA ASP A 8 -3.87 -27.09 22.43
C ASP A 8 -5.34 -26.67 22.59
N ALA A 9 -5.70 -25.48 22.10
CA ALA A 9 -7.05 -24.96 22.15
C ALA A 9 -8.06 -25.81 21.33
N ALA A 10 -7.61 -26.33 20.17
CA ALA A 10 -8.46 -27.14 19.31
C ALA A 10 -8.49 -28.63 19.68
N GLY A 11 -7.66 -29.08 20.63
CA GLY A 11 -7.53 -30.51 20.97
C GLY A 11 -7.05 -31.38 19.81
N ARG A 12 -6.36 -30.79 18.80
CA ARG A 12 -5.95 -31.48 17.58
C ARG A 12 -4.42 -31.42 17.40
N PRO A 13 -3.69 -32.47 17.77
CA PRO A 13 -2.20 -32.45 17.71
C PRO A 13 -1.65 -32.30 16.28
N ARG A 14 -2.44 -32.67 15.25
CA ARG A 14 -2.05 -32.57 13.84
C ARG A 14 -2.72 -31.41 13.09
N LEU A 15 -3.10 -30.37 13.79
CA LEU A 15 -3.67 -29.18 13.16
C LEU A 15 -2.65 -28.54 12.21
N GLN A 16 -3.04 -28.38 10.94
CA GLN A 16 -2.30 -27.64 9.96
C GLN A 16 -2.82 -26.18 9.92
N ILE A 17 -1.90 -25.24 10.02
CA ILE A 17 -2.22 -23.82 10.01
C ILE A 17 -1.70 -23.21 8.71
N THR A 18 -2.54 -22.46 8.01
CA THR A 18 -2.15 -21.68 6.85
C THR A 18 -2.21 -20.21 7.20
N ALA A 19 -1.08 -19.51 7.10
CA ALA A 19 -1.04 -18.06 7.13
C ALA A 19 -1.12 -17.53 5.70
N ALA A 20 -2.06 -16.62 5.44
CA ALA A 20 -2.14 -15.89 4.19
C ALA A 20 -1.68 -14.45 4.45
N ILE A 21 -0.72 -13.99 3.66
CA ILE A 21 -0.18 -12.64 3.75
C ILE A 21 -0.35 -11.92 2.41
N SER A 22 -0.61 -10.62 2.48
CA SER A 22 -0.63 -9.75 1.30
C SER A 22 0.24 -8.54 1.57
N PRO A 23 0.99 -8.05 0.59
CA PRO A 23 1.60 -6.73 0.68
C PRO A 23 0.51 -5.69 0.96
N PHE A 24 0.80 -4.75 1.83
CA PHE A 24 -0.14 -3.68 2.13
C PHE A 24 -0.19 -2.68 0.98
N VAL A 25 -1.38 -2.41 0.47
CA VAL A 25 -1.63 -1.39 -0.55
C VAL A 25 -2.45 -0.27 0.09
N PRO A 26 -1.85 0.91 0.33
CA PRO A 26 -2.60 2.05 0.85
C PRO A 26 -3.73 2.45 -0.10
N LYS A 27 -4.94 2.55 0.42
CA LYS A 27 -6.12 2.85 -0.40
C LYS A 27 -6.61 4.30 -0.20
N PRO A 28 -7.18 4.93 -1.24
CA PRO A 28 -7.95 6.15 -1.09
C PRO A 28 -9.02 6.02 -0.01
N PHE A 29 -9.35 7.15 0.62
CA PHE A 29 -10.37 7.26 1.67
C PHE A 29 -10.13 6.36 2.90
N THR A 30 -8.87 6.03 3.17
CA THR A 30 -8.45 5.35 4.40
C THR A 30 -7.42 6.21 5.15
N PRO A 31 -7.22 6.01 6.46
CA PRO A 31 -6.17 6.71 7.22
C PRO A 31 -4.77 6.54 6.61
N PHE A 32 -4.55 5.49 5.83
CA PHE A 32 -3.27 5.17 5.20
C PHE A 32 -3.12 5.74 3.78
N GLN A 33 -4.05 6.55 3.30
CA GLN A 33 -4.00 7.07 1.92
C GLN A 33 -2.76 7.93 1.62
N TRP A 34 -2.11 8.47 2.64
CA TRP A 34 -0.89 9.27 2.50
C TRP A 34 0.39 8.45 2.57
N GLU A 35 0.31 7.23 3.10
CA GLU A 35 1.47 6.36 3.26
C GLU A 35 2.02 5.89 1.91
N PRO A 36 3.35 5.71 1.79
CA PRO A 36 3.92 5.06 0.62
C PRO A 36 3.59 3.57 0.60
N GLN A 37 3.44 3.01 -0.57
CA GLN A 37 3.51 1.57 -0.73
C GLN A 37 4.98 1.15 -0.66
N ILE A 38 5.29 0.10 0.10
CA ILE A 38 6.66 -0.42 0.17
C ILE A 38 7.15 -0.87 -1.20
N SER A 39 8.46 -0.78 -1.44
CA SER A 39 9.05 -1.15 -2.72
C SER A 39 8.86 -2.64 -3.05
N PRO A 40 8.84 -3.02 -4.33
CA PRO A 40 8.76 -4.44 -4.72
C PRO A 40 9.88 -5.28 -4.13
N ASP A 41 11.08 -4.74 -4.02
CA ASP A 41 12.23 -5.46 -3.47
C ASP A 41 12.08 -5.71 -1.97
N GLU A 42 11.55 -4.73 -1.24
CA GLU A 42 11.24 -4.92 0.18
C GLU A 42 10.10 -5.92 0.37
N MET A 43 9.06 -5.89 -0.48
CA MET A 43 8.00 -6.91 -0.46
C MET A 43 8.58 -8.31 -0.62
N ARG A 44 9.44 -8.51 -1.63
CA ARG A 44 10.10 -9.79 -1.89
C ARG A 44 10.98 -10.24 -0.73
N ALA A 45 11.76 -9.31 -0.15
CA ALA A 45 12.62 -9.58 0.99
C ALA A 45 11.82 -10.03 2.22
N ARG A 46 10.72 -9.33 2.53
CA ARG A 46 9.83 -9.69 3.66
C ARG A 46 9.14 -11.04 3.44
N ILE A 47 8.68 -11.32 2.22
CA ILE A 47 8.09 -12.62 1.89
C ILE A 47 9.13 -13.73 2.03
N GLN A 48 10.36 -13.51 1.54
CA GLN A 48 11.43 -14.49 1.66
C GLN A 48 11.78 -14.77 3.12
N TYR A 49 11.90 -13.73 3.93
CA TYR A 49 12.12 -13.87 5.37
C TYR A 49 11.04 -14.74 6.04
N LEU A 50 9.77 -14.47 5.74
CA LEU A 50 8.67 -15.26 6.28
C LEU A 50 8.70 -16.72 5.77
N ARG A 51 9.03 -16.94 4.49
CA ARG A 51 9.17 -18.30 3.96
C ARG A 51 10.23 -19.09 4.70
N ASP A 52 11.36 -18.48 5.02
CA ASP A 52 12.45 -19.14 5.73
C ASP A 52 12.05 -19.48 7.18
N LEU A 53 11.32 -18.60 7.85
CA LEU A 53 10.75 -18.91 9.16
C LEU A 53 9.75 -20.08 9.11
N PHE A 54 8.90 -20.13 8.09
CA PHE A 54 7.86 -21.17 7.97
C PHE A 54 8.44 -22.52 7.55
N ARG A 55 9.61 -22.56 6.89
CA ARG A 55 10.30 -23.83 6.57
C ARG A 55 10.66 -24.66 7.79
N ALA A 56 10.92 -24.01 8.91
CA ALA A 56 11.28 -24.69 10.15
C ALA A 56 10.09 -25.43 10.79
N GLU A 57 8.85 -25.11 10.41
CA GLU A 57 7.64 -25.63 11.05
C GLU A 57 6.74 -26.34 10.03
N LYS A 58 6.87 -27.67 9.94
CA LYS A 58 6.14 -28.52 8.96
C LYS A 58 4.63 -28.44 9.03
N SER A 59 4.08 -27.97 10.14
CA SER A 59 2.64 -27.84 10.36
C SER A 59 2.06 -26.51 9.91
N MET A 60 2.93 -25.62 9.43
CA MET A 60 2.55 -24.31 8.93
C MET A 60 2.72 -24.22 7.42
N LYS A 61 1.75 -23.62 6.76
CA LYS A 61 1.82 -23.23 5.36
C LYS A 61 1.74 -21.72 5.24
N LEU A 62 2.59 -21.16 4.39
CA LEU A 62 2.54 -19.76 4.03
C LEU A 62 1.94 -19.62 2.63
N ARG A 63 0.97 -18.73 2.48
CA ARG A 63 0.48 -18.24 1.19
C ARG A 63 0.70 -16.74 1.13
N TRP A 64 1.04 -16.24 -0.02
CA TRP A 64 1.22 -14.81 -0.22
C TRP A 64 0.60 -14.36 -1.53
N HIS A 65 0.29 -13.08 -1.57
CA HIS A 65 -0.11 -12.41 -2.81
C HIS A 65 1.15 -11.97 -3.57
N GLU A 66 1.14 -12.13 -4.90
CA GLU A 66 2.30 -11.78 -5.71
C GLU A 66 2.60 -10.28 -5.63
N PRO A 67 3.87 -9.90 -5.33
CA PRO A 67 4.26 -8.50 -5.18
C PRO A 67 3.93 -7.63 -6.38
N ASP A 68 4.13 -8.16 -7.59
CA ASP A 68 3.91 -7.41 -8.82
C ASP A 68 2.42 -7.13 -9.08
N MET A 69 1.53 -8.03 -8.66
CA MET A 69 0.09 -7.75 -8.68
C MET A 69 -0.30 -6.66 -7.68
N SER A 70 0.26 -6.70 -6.47
CA SER A 70 0.03 -5.67 -5.46
C SER A 70 0.62 -4.32 -5.88
N ARG A 71 1.74 -4.34 -6.61
CA ARG A 71 2.34 -3.16 -7.22
C ARG A 71 1.40 -2.51 -8.22
N LEU A 72 0.88 -3.27 -9.17
CA LEU A 72 -0.10 -2.78 -10.14
C LEU A 72 -1.38 -2.28 -9.45
N GLU A 73 -1.86 -2.99 -8.44
CA GLU A 73 -3.01 -2.56 -7.65
C GLU A 73 -2.79 -1.19 -7.02
N GLY A 74 -1.60 -0.92 -6.47
CA GLY A 74 -1.23 0.38 -5.91
C GLY A 74 -1.23 1.48 -6.97
N ILE A 75 -0.64 1.22 -8.14
CA ILE A 75 -0.62 2.15 -9.27
C ILE A 75 -2.05 2.53 -9.68
N LEU A 76 -2.90 1.53 -9.95
CA LEU A 76 -4.25 1.75 -10.44
C LEU A 76 -5.18 2.39 -9.40
N SER A 77 -5.01 2.07 -8.12
CA SER A 77 -5.86 2.61 -7.06
C SER A 77 -5.49 4.02 -6.62
N ARG A 78 -4.26 4.46 -6.85
CA ARG A 78 -3.72 5.73 -6.32
C ARG A 78 -3.31 6.72 -7.40
N GLY A 79 -3.32 6.33 -8.64
CA GLY A 79 -3.07 7.22 -9.76
C GLY A 79 -4.24 8.12 -10.07
N ASP A 80 -4.10 8.92 -11.11
CA ASP A 80 -5.10 9.88 -11.56
C ASP A 80 -5.71 9.48 -12.92
N ARG A 81 -6.54 10.38 -13.49
CA ARG A 81 -7.26 10.13 -14.75
C ARG A 81 -6.36 9.78 -15.94
N ARG A 82 -5.07 10.14 -15.92
CA ARG A 82 -4.10 9.81 -16.98
C ARG A 82 -3.87 8.31 -17.10
N LEU A 83 -4.19 7.55 -16.05
CA LEU A 83 -4.14 6.09 -16.09
C LEU A 83 -5.14 5.48 -17.10
N ALA A 84 -6.15 6.20 -17.56
CA ALA A 84 -7.06 5.70 -18.58
C ALA A 84 -6.29 5.37 -19.88
N ASP A 85 -5.40 6.25 -20.30
CA ASP A 85 -4.57 6.05 -21.49
C ASP A 85 -3.55 4.92 -21.29
N VAL A 86 -3.01 4.81 -20.06
CA VAL A 86 -2.12 3.71 -19.66
C VAL A 86 -2.83 2.36 -19.76
N VAL A 87 -4.07 2.27 -19.26
CA VAL A 87 -4.87 1.04 -19.31
C VAL A 87 -5.11 0.62 -20.77
N GLU A 88 -5.49 1.58 -21.64
CA GLU A 88 -5.69 1.30 -23.06
C GLU A 88 -4.40 0.83 -23.74
N SER A 89 -3.28 1.52 -23.48
CA SER A 89 -1.97 1.15 -24.03
C SER A 89 -1.52 -0.22 -23.55
N ALA A 90 -1.63 -0.51 -22.24
CA ALA A 90 -1.29 -1.82 -21.68
C ALA A 90 -2.16 -2.94 -22.29
N TYR A 91 -3.46 -2.69 -22.46
CA TYR A 91 -4.36 -3.65 -23.12
C TYR A 91 -3.92 -3.95 -24.56
N ARG A 92 -3.59 -2.92 -25.34
CA ARG A 92 -3.08 -3.08 -26.72
C ARG A 92 -1.77 -3.85 -26.76
N LYS A 93 -0.96 -3.80 -25.72
CA LYS A 93 0.27 -4.57 -25.54
C LYS A 93 0.04 -6.00 -25.02
N GLY A 94 -1.22 -6.40 -24.85
CA GLY A 94 -1.60 -7.75 -24.45
C GLY A 94 -1.70 -7.97 -22.94
N ALA A 95 -1.79 -6.91 -22.12
CA ALA A 95 -2.08 -7.01 -20.69
C ALA A 95 -3.56 -7.37 -20.45
N ILE A 96 -3.93 -8.58 -20.83
CA ILE A 96 -5.26 -9.14 -20.65
C ILE A 96 -5.26 -10.01 -19.38
N PHE A 97 -6.40 -10.08 -18.68
CA PHE A 97 -6.56 -10.90 -17.48
C PHE A 97 -5.57 -10.55 -16.33
N ALA A 98 -5.38 -9.26 -16.08
CA ALA A 98 -4.44 -8.77 -15.05
C ALA A 98 -4.74 -9.27 -13.61
N SER A 99 -5.94 -9.77 -13.35
CA SER A 99 -6.33 -10.38 -12.07
C SER A 99 -6.02 -11.87 -11.96
N TRP A 100 -5.55 -12.51 -13.03
CA TRP A 100 -5.26 -13.94 -13.08
C TRP A 100 -3.75 -14.17 -12.98
N VAL A 101 -3.29 -14.77 -11.89
CA VAL A 101 -1.86 -14.96 -11.60
C VAL A 101 -1.10 -15.61 -12.77
N ASP A 102 -1.69 -16.64 -13.39
CA ASP A 102 -1.05 -17.38 -14.47
C ASP A 102 -0.91 -16.58 -15.78
N HIS A 103 -1.68 -15.52 -15.93
CA HIS A 103 -1.69 -14.65 -17.13
C HIS A 103 -1.16 -13.25 -16.86
N PHE A 104 -0.87 -12.96 -15.60
CA PHE A 104 -0.40 -11.63 -15.20
C PHE A 104 1.00 -11.34 -15.77
N ARG A 105 1.12 -10.20 -16.40
CA ARG A 105 2.39 -9.65 -16.91
C ARG A 105 2.47 -8.18 -16.53
N LEU A 106 3.50 -7.83 -15.79
CA LEU A 106 3.72 -6.45 -15.34
C LEU A 106 4.33 -5.56 -16.43
N ASP A 107 5.24 -6.11 -17.25
CA ASP A 107 6.00 -5.34 -18.24
C ASP A 107 5.15 -4.45 -19.15
N PRO A 108 4.04 -4.92 -19.76
CA PRO A 108 3.19 -4.08 -20.61
C PRO A 108 2.62 -2.85 -19.86
N TRP A 109 2.40 -2.97 -18.56
CA TRP A 109 1.91 -1.86 -17.71
C TRP A 109 3.00 -0.83 -17.45
N LEU A 110 4.22 -1.28 -17.14
CA LEU A 110 5.35 -0.37 -16.91
C LEU A 110 5.76 0.36 -18.18
N GLU A 111 5.76 -0.33 -19.32
CA GLU A 111 5.97 0.29 -20.62
C GLU A 111 4.90 1.36 -20.93
N ALA A 112 3.64 1.02 -20.70
CA ALA A 112 2.54 1.96 -20.93
C ALA A 112 2.63 3.19 -20.00
N LEU A 113 2.98 3.01 -18.73
CA LEU A 113 3.24 4.12 -17.82
C LEU A 113 4.32 5.05 -18.37
N SER A 114 5.46 4.47 -18.80
CA SER A 114 6.58 5.23 -19.37
C SER A 114 6.19 6.00 -20.62
N GLU A 115 5.44 5.39 -21.53
CA GLU A 115 4.95 6.02 -22.76
C GLU A 115 4.08 7.26 -22.50
N HIS A 116 3.30 7.22 -21.42
CA HIS A 116 2.44 8.33 -21.02
C HIS A 116 3.11 9.30 -20.01
N GLY A 117 4.44 9.18 -19.82
CA GLY A 117 5.20 10.08 -18.96
C GLY A 117 4.83 9.96 -17.48
N LEU A 118 4.30 8.82 -17.06
CA LEU A 118 3.97 8.52 -15.67
C LEU A 118 5.03 7.59 -15.06
N SER A 119 5.39 7.87 -13.82
CA SER A 119 6.23 6.96 -13.03
C SER A 119 5.37 6.20 -12.03
N GLU A 120 5.79 5.00 -11.72
CA GLU A 120 5.21 4.23 -10.63
C GLU A 120 5.24 4.98 -9.31
N GLU A 121 6.36 5.60 -9.00
CA GLU A 121 6.57 6.35 -7.77
C GLU A 121 5.59 7.53 -7.61
N ALA A 122 5.20 8.16 -8.70
CA ALA A 122 4.17 9.21 -8.68
C ALA A 122 2.80 8.66 -8.20
N CYS A 123 2.54 7.38 -8.43
CA CYS A 123 1.31 6.73 -7.99
C CYS A 123 1.44 6.14 -6.58
N THR A 124 2.55 5.46 -6.29
CA THR A 124 2.73 4.64 -5.08
C THR A 124 3.52 5.32 -3.97
N GLY A 125 4.18 6.44 -4.26
CA GLY A 125 4.96 7.21 -3.29
C GLY A 125 4.14 7.79 -2.15
N GLY A 126 4.83 8.12 -1.04
CA GLY A 126 4.23 8.82 0.08
C GLY A 126 3.78 10.23 -0.31
N ARG A 127 2.73 10.70 0.31
CA ARG A 127 2.19 12.04 0.09
C ARG A 127 2.25 12.81 1.41
N PRO A 128 2.79 14.02 1.43
CA PRO A 128 2.91 14.77 2.66
C PRO A 128 1.51 15.07 3.23
N VAL A 129 1.33 14.74 4.49
CA VAL A 129 0.18 15.17 5.27
C VAL A 129 0.58 16.48 5.94
N PHE A 130 0.11 17.60 5.41
CA PHE A 130 0.21 18.86 6.12
C PHE A 130 -1.06 18.95 6.99
N LEU A 131 -0.86 18.83 8.30
CA LEU A 131 -1.88 19.25 9.25
C LEU A 131 -2.00 20.77 9.10
N GLU A 132 -3.07 21.26 8.45
CA GLU A 132 -3.50 22.63 8.70
C GLU A 132 -3.74 22.67 10.20
N GLU A 133 -3.09 23.61 10.89
CA GLU A 133 -3.46 23.89 12.27
C GLU A 133 -4.97 24.21 12.24
N ALA A 134 -5.77 23.18 12.51
CA ALA A 134 -7.18 23.35 12.69
C ALA A 134 -7.32 24.27 13.89
N GLY A 135 -7.81 25.48 13.66
CA GLY A 135 -8.07 26.47 14.71
C GLY A 135 -9.16 26.04 15.70
N ASP A 136 -9.29 24.76 15.94
CA ASP A 136 -10.14 24.19 16.98
C ASP A 136 -9.46 22.98 17.63
N ALA A 137 -8.62 23.26 18.62
CA ALA A 137 -7.89 22.28 19.42
C ALA A 137 -8.80 21.45 20.37
N SER A 138 -10.12 21.49 20.22
CA SER A 138 -11.06 20.84 21.16
C SER A 138 -11.39 19.39 20.83
N LEU A 139 -10.87 18.81 19.73
CA LEU A 139 -11.19 17.45 19.27
C LEU A 139 -9.96 16.55 19.02
N ALA A 140 -8.80 16.88 19.60
CA ALA A 140 -7.66 15.97 19.55
C ALA A 140 -7.90 14.83 20.54
N PRO A 141 -8.05 13.56 20.10
CA PRO A 141 -7.95 12.44 21.02
C PRO A 141 -6.51 12.38 21.55
N ASP A 142 -6.38 12.11 22.85
CA ASP A 142 -5.11 11.86 23.56
C ASP A 142 -4.35 10.69 22.88
N MET A 143 -3.60 11.00 21.85
CA MET A 143 -2.62 10.05 21.31
C MET A 143 -1.23 10.42 21.81
N PRO A 144 -0.48 9.47 22.40
CA PRO A 144 0.90 9.72 22.77
C PRO A 144 1.73 10.07 21.52
N PRO A 145 2.71 10.98 21.63
CA PRO A 145 3.55 11.37 20.50
C PRO A 145 4.33 10.15 19.99
N CYS A 146 4.21 9.89 18.68
CA CYS A 146 5.11 8.97 17.99
C CYS A 146 6.52 9.56 18.09
N THR A 147 7.41 8.81 18.73
CA THR A 147 8.81 9.21 18.97
C THR A 147 9.55 9.40 17.65
N GLU A 148 10.09 10.59 17.53
CA GLU A 148 11.39 11.01 17.00
C GLU A 148 12.02 10.17 15.88
N ASP A 149 11.85 10.66 14.64
CA ASP A 149 12.92 10.79 13.65
C ASP A 149 12.46 11.82 12.60
N THR A 150 12.58 13.10 12.97
CA THR A 150 12.40 14.21 12.03
C THR A 150 13.78 14.60 11.53
N PRO A 151 14.08 14.61 10.23
CA PRO A 151 15.26 15.28 9.74
C PRO A 151 15.08 16.78 9.95
N GLU A 152 15.93 17.36 10.80
CA GLU A 152 16.14 18.78 10.93
C GLU A 152 16.79 19.31 9.64
N ASP A 153 16.01 19.89 8.72
CA ASP A 153 16.49 20.86 7.72
C ASP A 153 15.31 21.47 6.95
N ALA A 154 14.71 22.52 7.49
CA ALA A 154 13.99 23.50 6.68
C ALA A 154 13.81 24.83 7.42
N SER A 155 14.86 25.62 7.48
CA SER A 155 14.75 27.05 7.71
C SER A 155 14.30 27.73 6.40
N GLY A 156 13.02 27.99 6.26
CA GLY A 156 12.43 28.70 5.14
C GLY A 156 11.13 29.35 5.61
N SER A 157 11.15 30.66 5.84
CA SER A 157 9.98 31.52 6.03
C SER A 157 9.06 31.43 4.81
N GLY A 158 8.03 30.61 4.86
CA GLY A 158 7.06 30.43 3.79
C GLY A 158 5.68 30.19 4.38
N GLU A 159 4.67 30.82 3.79
CA GLU A 159 3.25 30.61 4.08
C GLU A 159 2.93 29.10 4.21
N PRO A 160 1.96 28.70 5.04
CA PRO A 160 1.58 27.31 5.19
C PRO A 160 1.21 26.75 3.80
N ARG A 161 2.06 25.87 3.28
CA ARG A 161 1.80 25.22 1.99
C ARG A 161 0.59 24.33 2.15
N ARG A 162 -0.50 24.67 1.47
CA ARG A 162 -1.65 23.75 1.35
C ARG A 162 -1.17 22.41 0.79
N PRO A 163 -1.60 21.29 1.37
CA PRO A 163 -1.24 19.98 0.83
C PRO A 163 -1.71 19.90 -0.61
N ALA A 164 -0.87 19.33 -1.46
CA ALA A 164 -1.25 19.06 -2.85
C ALA A 164 -2.53 18.20 -2.85
N PRO A 165 -3.52 18.53 -3.70
CA PRO A 165 -4.74 17.75 -3.76
C PRO A 165 -4.40 16.30 -4.15
N LEU A 166 -5.06 15.34 -3.50
CA LEU A 166 -4.95 13.93 -3.87
C LEU A 166 -5.75 13.69 -5.17
N PRO A 167 -5.34 12.74 -6.00
CA PRO A 167 -6.02 12.43 -7.26
C PRO A 167 -7.52 12.14 -7.12
N TRP A 168 -7.95 11.71 -5.94
CA TRP A 168 -9.33 11.34 -5.62
C TRP A 168 -10.09 12.37 -4.79
N ASP A 169 -9.50 13.51 -4.41
CA ASP A 169 -10.16 14.54 -3.60
C ASP A 169 -11.41 15.15 -4.25
N HIS A 170 -11.60 14.93 -5.56
CA HIS A 170 -12.81 15.34 -6.28
C HIS A 170 -13.99 14.37 -6.11
N LEU A 171 -13.77 13.23 -5.45
CA LEU A 171 -14.79 12.22 -5.18
C LEU A 171 -15.25 12.34 -3.74
N GLU A 172 -16.56 12.20 -3.52
CA GLU A 172 -17.14 12.18 -2.18
C GLU A 172 -17.49 10.75 -1.79
N ALA A 173 -16.75 10.23 -0.79
CA ALA A 173 -16.93 8.86 -0.29
C ALA A 173 -17.72 8.81 1.03
N GLY A 174 -18.31 9.93 1.47
CA GLY A 174 -19.00 10.04 2.76
C GLY A 174 -18.08 10.01 3.98
N VAL A 175 -16.76 10.09 3.76
CA VAL A 175 -15.75 10.14 4.82
C VAL A 175 -14.99 11.44 4.69
N SER A 176 -15.03 12.29 5.72
CA SER A 176 -14.33 13.57 5.70
C SER A 176 -12.82 13.37 5.87
N ARG A 177 -12.03 14.28 5.28
CA ARG A 177 -10.57 14.29 5.45
C ARG A 177 -10.18 14.44 6.93
N ALA A 178 -10.90 15.24 7.69
CA ALA A 178 -10.67 15.43 9.13
C ALA A 178 -10.91 14.16 9.95
N PHE A 179 -11.75 13.25 9.47
CA PHE A 179 -11.95 11.95 10.11
C PHE A 179 -10.80 10.98 9.84
N LEU A 180 -10.09 11.16 8.72
CA LEU A 180 -9.00 10.26 8.31
C LEU A 180 -7.63 10.66 8.89
N LEU A 181 -7.50 11.91 9.34
CA LEU A 181 -6.30 12.46 9.99
C LEU A 181 -6.32 12.21 11.48
#